data_93ad881bcf7b01b48508cc2ae54ced4d
#
_entry.id   93ad881bcf7b01b48508cc2ae54ced4d
#
_cell.length_a   1.000
_cell.length_b   1.000
_cell.length_c   1.000
_cell.angle_alpha   90.00
_cell.angle_beta   90.00
_cell.angle_gamma   90.00
#
_symmetry.space_group_name_H-M   'P 1'
#
loop_
_entity.id
_entity.type
_entity.pdbx_description
1 polymer ?
#
loop_
_entity_poly.entity_id
_entity_poly.type
_entity_poly.pdbx_seq_one_letter_code
_entity_poly.pdbx_strand_id
1 'polypeptide(L)'
;MSFSKELKKQRWDDHRLYHHSRINQSLHFLSALTFVATYVLCFVNAALAAFLGWFIAMWIRQAGHFFFEPKGFDSVNQLEHDQKEAIKIGYNLKRKVVLLAVWIATPILLMLDPSALGLFKEESGRTFLECLGMLWFALGIAAVIFRTVHLFFIMDVKTGCVWFTKILTDPFHD
;
A
#
# COMPACT_ATOMS: atom_id res chain seq x y z
N MET A 1 6.74 14.24 21.10
CA MET A 1 7.53 13.01 20.84
C MET A 1 8.51 13.29 19.70
N SER A 2 9.74 12.70 19.69
CA SER A 2 10.65 12.86 18.55
C SER A 2 10.17 12.04 17.34
N PHE A 3 10.61 12.39 16.12
CA PHE A 3 10.27 11.68 14.86
C PHE A 3 10.58 10.17 14.96
N SER A 4 11.78 9.83 15.42
CA SER A 4 12.20 8.42 15.57
C SER A 4 11.35 7.62 16.57
N LYS A 5 10.95 8.24 17.67
CA LYS A 5 10.06 7.59 18.66
C LYS A 5 8.67 7.35 18.07
N GLU A 6 8.15 8.31 17.29
CA GLU A 6 6.86 8.18 16.61
C GLU A 6 6.90 7.09 15.54
N LEU A 7 7.97 7.00 14.75
CA LEU A 7 8.16 5.97 13.74
C LEU A 7 8.20 4.56 14.37
N LYS A 8 8.95 4.40 15.45
CA LYS A 8 9.00 3.13 16.21
C LYS A 8 7.62 2.76 16.77
N LYS A 9 6.87 3.75 17.29
CA LYS A 9 5.51 3.52 17.78
C LYS A 9 4.57 3.05 16.68
N GLN A 10 4.53 3.72 15.53
CA GLN A 10 3.65 3.34 14.42
C GLN A 10 3.98 1.95 13.88
N ARG A 11 5.27 1.57 13.79
CA ARG A 11 5.67 0.20 13.42
C ARG A 11 5.24 -0.83 14.45
N TRP A 12 5.46 -0.53 15.73
CA TRP A 12 5.05 -1.42 16.81
C TRP A 12 3.54 -1.61 16.86
N ASP A 13 2.76 -0.54 16.69
CA ASP A 13 1.30 -0.62 16.67
C ASP A 13 0.79 -1.49 15.50
N ASP A 14 1.35 -1.35 14.31
CA ASP A 14 1.02 -2.23 13.18
C ASP A 14 1.40 -3.69 13.48
N HIS A 15 2.58 -3.93 14.01
CA HIS A 15 3.02 -5.30 14.32
C HIS A 15 2.13 -5.96 15.37
N ARG A 16 1.94 -5.32 16.54
CA ARG A 16 1.17 -5.89 17.64
C ARG A 16 -0.32 -6.06 17.34
N LEU A 17 -0.90 -5.21 16.49
CA LEU A 17 -2.34 -5.23 16.21
C LEU A 17 -2.73 -6.16 15.05
N TYR A 18 -1.82 -6.39 14.11
CA TYR A 18 -2.16 -7.08 12.85
C TYR A 18 -1.34 -8.34 12.58
N HIS A 19 -0.21 -8.59 13.24
CA HIS A 19 0.70 -9.68 12.90
C HIS A 19 0.76 -10.77 13.99
N HIS A 20 -0.39 -11.25 14.47
CA HIS A 20 -0.44 -12.28 15.50
C HIS A 20 -0.11 -13.70 15.00
N SER A 21 -0.50 -14.01 13.76
CA SER A 21 -0.32 -15.32 13.16
C SER A 21 1.06 -15.43 12.51
N ARG A 22 1.77 -16.56 12.74
CA ARG A 22 3.02 -16.87 12.04
C ARG A 22 2.85 -16.93 10.52
N ILE A 23 1.68 -17.41 10.05
CA ILE A 23 1.37 -17.45 8.62
C ILE A 23 1.27 -16.01 8.09
N ASN A 24 0.57 -15.12 8.80
CA ASN A 24 0.48 -13.71 8.42
C ASN A 24 1.87 -13.04 8.39
N GLN A 25 2.70 -13.28 9.40
CA GLN A 25 4.08 -12.78 9.42
C GLN A 25 4.90 -13.28 8.22
N SER A 26 4.79 -14.58 7.88
CA SER A 26 5.49 -15.15 6.71
C SER A 26 5.03 -14.54 5.39
N LEU A 27 3.71 -14.29 5.24
CA LEU A 27 3.16 -13.63 4.06
C LEU A 27 3.63 -12.17 3.97
N HIS A 28 3.70 -11.47 5.09
CA HIS A 28 4.25 -10.10 5.15
C HIS A 28 5.72 -10.08 4.79
N PHE A 29 6.52 -11.00 5.29
CA PHE A 29 7.94 -11.13 4.94
C PHE A 29 8.13 -11.40 3.43
N LEU A 30 7.35 -12.33 2.85
CA LEU A 30 7.40 -12.60 1.42
C LEU A 30 6.99 -11.37 0.60
N SER A 31 5.95 -10.66 1.04
CA SER A 31 5.53 -9.39 0.45
C SER A 31 6.64 -8.33 0.53
N ALA A 32 7.33 -8.23 1.67
CA ALA A 32 8.43 -7.31 1.87
C ALA A 32 9.59 -7.57 0.90
N LEU A 33 10.02 -8.82 0.75
CA LEU A 33 11.04 -9.21 -0.24
C LEU A 33 10.61 -8.84 -1.67
N THR A 34 9.33 -9.04 -1.98
CA THR A 34 8.76 -8.68 -3.29
C THR A 34 8.78 -7.16 -3.50
N PHE A 35 8.47 -6.36 -2.47
CA PHE A 35 8.58 -4.89 -2.55
C PHE A 35 10.03 -4.41 -2.70
N VAL A 36 10.99 -5.05 -2.05
CA VAL A 36 12.42 -4.73 -2.28
C VAL A 36 12.80 -4.96 -3.75
N ALA A 37 12.38 -6.08 -4.35
CA ALA A 37 12.57 -6.32 -5.78
C ALA A 37 11.84 -5.27 -6.64
N THR A 38 10.62 -4.89 -6.26
CA THR A 38 9.84 -3.83 -6.91
C THR A 38 10.61 -2.49 -6.91
N TYR A 39 11.24 -2.12 -5.79
CA TYR A 39 12.03 -0.88 -5.71
C TYR A 39 13.22 -0.88 -6.68
N VAL A 40 13.91 -2.00 -6.82
CA VAL A 40 14.98 -2.12 -7.82
C VAL A 40 14.42 -1.97 -9.23
N LEU A 41 13.29 -2.64 -9.51
CA LEU A 41 12.63 -2.58 -10.82
C LEU A 41 12.10 -1.19 -11.17
N CYS A 42 11.77 -0.32 -10.20
CA CYS A 42 11.36 1.07 -10.47
C CYS A 42 12.39 1.85 -11.32
N PHE A 43 13.66 1.51 -11.19
CA PHE A 43 14.75 2.16 -11.95
C PHE A 43 15.02 1.51 -13.32
N VAL A 44 14.48 0.31 -13.56
CA VAL A 44 14.72 -0.46 -14.79
C VAL A 44 13.47 -0.50 -15.67
N ASN A 45 12.33 -0.84 -15.08
CA ASN A 45 11.06 -0.96 -15.76
C ASN A 45 9.89 -0.70 -14.79
N ALA A 46 9.39 0.54 -14.79
CA ALA A 46 8.33 0.97 -13.88
C ALA A 46 7.01 0.19 -14.08
N ALA A 47 6.69 -0.25 -15.32
CA ALA A 47 5.52 -1.06 -15.58
C ALA A 47 5.62 -2.44 -14.93
N LEU A 48 6.76 -3.11 -15.10
CA LEU A 48 7.02 -4.40 -14.45
C LEU A 48 7.04 -4.28 -12.93
N ALA A 49 7.65 -3.20 -12.39
CA ALA A 49 7.62 -2.89 -10.96
C ALA A 49 6.19 -2.78 -10.44
N ALA A 50 5.30 -2.11 -11.16
CA ALA A 50 3.90 -1.98 -10.78
C ALA A 50 3.16 -3.32 -10.80
N PHE A 51 3.39 -4.15 -11.81
CA PHE A 51 2.81 -5.51 -11.85
C PHE A 51 3.28 -6.34 -10.65
N LEU A 52 4.57 -6.36 -10.35
CA LEU A 52 5.12 -7.09 -9.22
C LEU A 52 4.54 -6.57 -7.89
N GLY A 53 4.49 -5.26 -7.72
CA GLY A 53 3.98 -4.60 -6.52
C GLY A 53 2.48 -4.86 -6.31
N TRP A 54 1.66 -4.67 -7.34
CA TRP A 54 0.20 -4.80 -7.23
C TRP A 54 -0.27 -6.25 -7.21
N PHE A 55 0.19 -7.11 -8.14
CA PHE A 55 -0.33 -8.47 -8.23
C PHE A 55 0.32 -9.44 -7.26
N ILE A 56 1.58 -9.24 -6.89
CA ILE A 56 2.27 -10.19 -6.01
C ILE A 56 2.37 -9.62 -4.61
N ALA A 57 3.13 -8.54 -4.42
CA ALA A 57 3.41 -8.02 -3.08
C ALA A 57 2.12 -7.60 -2.34
N MET A 58 1.26 -6.82 -3.00
CA MET A 58 0.02 -6.34 -2.40
C MET A 58 -0.95 -7.48 -2.10
N TRP A 59 -1.15 -8.43 -3.04
CA TRP A 59 -2.07 -9.56 -2.82
C TRP A 59 -1.62 -10.49 -1.72
N ILE A 60 -0.33 -10.82 -1.66
CA ILE A 60 0.22 -11.64 -0.56
C ILE A 60 -0.02 -10.95 0.78
N ARG A 61 0.26 -9.64 0.87
CA ARG A 61 0.04 -8.85 2.09
C ARG A 61 -1.44 -8.78 2.47
N GLN A 62 -2.33 -8.55 1.51
CA GLN A 62 -3.77 -8.52 1.78
C GLN A 62 -4.32 -9.89 2.16
N ALA A 63 -3.84 -10.98 1.57
CA ALA A 63 -4.23 -12.33 1.96
C ALA A 63 -3.93 -12.60 3.44
N GLY A 64 -2.78 -12.14 3.94
CA GLY A 64 -2.45 -12.15 5.37
C GLY A 64 -3.52 -11.50 6.23
N HIS A 65 -3.92 -10.29 5.86
CA HIS A 65 -4.95 -9.53 6.59
C HIS A 65 -6.34 -10.12 6.45
N PHE A 66 -6.74 -10.62 5.29
CA PHE A 66 -8.09 -11.15 5.08
C PHE A 66 -8.33 -12.51 5.73
N PHE A 67 -7.34 -13.38 5.71
CA PHE A 67 -7.52 -14.78 6.13
C PHE A 67 -6.93 -15.10 7.49
N PHE A 68 -5.92 -14.36 7.94
CA PHE A 68 -5.12 -14.72 9.13
C PHE A 68 -5.08 -13.63 10.20
N GLU A 69 -5.76 -12.50 9.98
CA GLU A 69 -5.92 -11.45 11.00
C GLU A 69 -7.19 -11.70 11.82
N PRO A 70 -7.13 -11.59 13.17
CA PRO A 70 -8.32 -11.69 14.02
C PRO A 70 -9.31 -10.56 13.73
N LYS A 71 -10.57 -10.92 13.40
CA LYS A 71 -11.64 -9.97 13.06
C LYS A 71 -12.50 -9.55 14.24
N GLY A 72 -12.39 -10.27 15.37
CA GLY A 72 -13.15 -10.02 16.59
C GLY A 72 -12.34 -9.30 17.66
N PHE A 73 -12.74 -9.54 18.92
CA PHE A 73 -12.02 -9.07 20.09
C PHE A 73 -10.61 -9.62 20.13
N ASP A 74 -9.65 -8.74 20.26
CA ASP A 74 -8.24 -9.06 20.39
C ASP A 74 -7.89 -9.26 21.86
N SER A 75 -7.86 -10.51 22.30
CA SER A 75 -7.57 -10.85 23.70
C SER A 75 -6.14 -10.51 24.14
N VAL A 76 -5.22 -10.37 23.20
CA VAL A 76 -3.82 -10.03 23.48
C VAL A 76 -3.68 -8.53 23.77
N ASN A 77 -4.30 -7.69 22.94
CA ASN A 77 -4.25 -6.24 23.09
C ASN A 77 -5.47 -5.67 23.85
N GLN A 78 -6.44 -6.51 24.22
CA GLN A 78 -7.70 -6.11 24.89
C GLN A 78 -8.46 -5.02 24.10
N LEU A 79 -8.58 -5.19 22.80
CA LEU A 79 -9.19 -4.21 21.88
C LEU A 79 -10.26 -4.87 20.99
N GLU A 80 -11.35 -4.13 20.78
CA GLU A 80 -12.32 -4.42 19.75
C GLU A 80 -11.80 -4.04 18.36
N HIS A 81 -12.38 -4.63 17.30
CA HIS A 81 -11.99 -4.35 15.93
C HIS A 81 -12.03 -2.86 15.59
N ASP A 82 -13.09 -2.16 15.97
CA ASP A 82 -13.26 -0.72 15.70
C ASP A 82 -12.21 0.13 16.40
N GLN A 83 -11.79 -0.27 17.60
CA GLN A 83 -10.70 0.39 18.33
C GLN A 83 -9.35 0.21 17.62
N LYS A 84 -9.08 -0.99 17.07
CA LYS A 84 -7.88 -1.24 16.26
C LYS A 84 -7.87 -0.38 15.00
N GLU A 85 -9.00 -0.31 14.29
CA GLU A 85 -9.13 0.52 13.08
C GLU A 85 -9.01 2.03 13.38
N ALA A 86 -9.40 2.48 14.58
CA ALA A 86 -9.24 3.88 15.01
C ALA A 86 -7.77 4.23 15.29
N ILE A 87 -6.97 3.29 15.79
CA ILE A 87 -5.53 3.47 16.03
C ILE A 87 -4.75 3.51 14.71
N LYS A 88 -5.26 2.86 13.67
CA LYS A 88 -4.60 2.70 12.37
C LYS A 88 -4.42 4.02 11.64
N ILE A 89 -3.19 4.43 11.45
CA ILE A 89 -2.84 5.66 10.72
C ILE A 89 -2.93 5.45 9.19
N GLY A 90 -2.72 4.22 8.71
CA GLY A 90 -2.76 3.86 7.29
C GLY A 90 -4.16 3.89 6.65
N TYR A 91 -4.30 3.13 5.57
CA TYR A 91 -5.58 2.97 4.91
C TYR A 91 -6.49 2.03 5.70
N ASN A 92 -7.66 2.52 6.11
CA ASN A 92 -8.73 1.69 6.66
C ASN A 92 -9.47 0.94 5.53
N LEU A 93 -10.36 0.00 5.90
CA LEU A 93 -11.07 -0.84 4.94
C LEU A 93 -11.81 -0.04 3.85
N LYS A 94 -12.54 1.02 4.21
CA LYS A 94 -13.29 1.85 3.26
C LYS A 94 -12.37 2.49 2.20
N ARG A 95 -11.23 3.05 2.63
CA ARG A 95 -10.25 3.66 1.72
C ARG A 95 -9.55 2.63 0.85
N LYS A 96 -9.29 1.42 1.38
CA LYS A 96 -8.74 0.30 0.60
C LYS A 96 -9.69 -0.11 -0.52
N VAL A 97 -11.00 -0.20 -0.23
CA VAL A 97 -12.02 -0.54 -1.25
C VAL A 97 -12.04 0.50 -2.38
N VAL A 98 -12.01 1.79 -2.05
CA VAL A 98 -11.94 2.86 -3.07
C VAL A 98 -10.69 2.73 -3.93
N LEU A 99 -9.52 2.54 -3.31
CA LEU A 99 -8.26 2.38 -4.03
C LEU A 99 -8.28 1.16 -4.97
N LEU A 100 -8.80 0.02 -4.49
CA LEU A 100 -8.94 -1.19 -5.30
C LEU A 100 -9.93 -1.01 -6.43
N ALA A 101 -11.04 -0.30 -6.22
CA ALA A 101 -12.00 0.02 -7.28
C ALA A 101 -11.36 0.88 -8.38
N VAL A 102 -10.59 1.90 -8.03
CA VAL A 102 -9.82 2.70 -9.00
C VAL A 102 -8.79 1.85 -9.74
N TRP A 103 -8.07 0.99 -9.01
CA TRP A 103 -7.09 0.08 -9.60
C TRP A 103 -7.72 -0.88 -10.62
N ILE A 104 -8.88 -1.48 -10.30
CA ILE A 104 -9.63 -2.36 -11.21
C ILE A 104 -10.24 -1.59 -12.39
N ALA A 105 -10.66 -0.34 -12.18
CA ALA A 105 -11.22 0.49 -13.25
C ALA A 105 -10.15 0.93 -14.29
N THR A 106 -8.88 0.95 -13.93
CA THR A 106 -7.78 1.41 -14.81
C THR A 106 -7.69 0.64 -16.14
N PRO A 107 -7.71 -0.73 -16.18
CA PRO A 107 -7.70 -1.45 -17.46
C PRO A 107 -8.97 -1.19 -18.28
N ILE A 108 -10.12 -0.98 -17.64
CA ILE A 108 -11.39 -0.65 -18.34
C ILE A 108 -11.23 0.72 -19.00
N LEU A 109 -10.69 1.71 -18.30
CA LEU A 109 -10.40 3.02 -18.86
C LEU A 109 -9.52 2.91 -20.11
N LEU A 110 -8.42 2.14 -20.04
CA LEU A 110 -7.52 1.95 -21.17
C LEU A 110 -8.14 1.20 -22.34
N MET A 111 -9.10 0.30 -22.09
CA MET A 111 -9.86 -0.35 -23.14
C MET A 111 -10.81 0.60 -23.87
N LEU A 112 -11.39 1.56 -23.16
CA LEU A 112 -12.31 2.56 -23.70
C LEU A 112 -11.57 3.74 -24.34
N ASP A 113 -10.44 4.12 -23.75
CA ASP A 113 -9.59 5.21 -24.21
C ASP A 113 -8.10 4.84 -24.05
N PRO A 114 -7.45 4.36 -25.13
CA PRO A 114 -6.03 4.00 -25.13
C PRO A 114 -5.09 5.15 -24.76
N SER A 115 -5.53 6.42 -24.93
CA SER A 115 -4.77 7.59 -24.52
C SER A 115 -4.80 7.82 -23.00
N ALA A 116 -5.71 7.15 -22.29
CA ALA A 116 -5.96 7.36 -20.87
C ALA A 116 -6.18 8.86 -20.54
N LEU A 117 -7.15 9.46 -21.18
CA LEU A 117 -7.47 10.89 -21.05
C LEU A 117 -6.32 11.82 -21.48
N GLY A 118 -5.56 11.40 -22.50
CA GLY A 118 -4.45 12.16 -23.06
C GLY A 118 -3.12 12.02 -22.30
N LEU A 119 -3.03 11.12 -21.32
CA LEU A 119 -1.78 10.83 -20.59
C LEU A 119 -0.74 10.14 -21.48
N PHE A 120 -1.19 9.33 -22.44
CA PHE A 120 -0.33 8.68 -23.42
C PHE A 120 -0.57 9.24 -24.81
N LYS A 121 0.52 9.54 -25.52
CA LYS A 121 0.45 9.91 -26.93
C LYS A 121 0.23 8.64 -27.74
N GLU A 122 -0.68 8.67 -28.73
CA GLU A 122 -0.96 7.54 -29.62
C GLU A 122 0.28 7.05 -30.37
N GLU A 123 1.20 7.96 -30.70
CA GLU A 123 2.46 7.66 -31.40
C GLU A 123 3.53 7.01 -30.50
N SER A 124 3.26 6.77 -29.22
CA SER A 124 4.28 6.27 -28.27
C SER A 124 4.72 4.83 -28.54
N GLY A 125 3.99 4.08 -29.36
CA GLY A 125 4.27 2.67 -29.67
C GLY A 125 4.20 1.73 -28.45
N ARG A 126 3.67 2.19 -27.32
CA ARG A 126 3.55 1.40 -26.10
C ARG A 126 2.43 0.37 -26.20
N THR A 127 2.69 -0.80 -25.66
CA THR A 127 1.68 -1.84 -25.53
C THR A 127 0.66 -1.50 -24.44
N PHE A 128 -0.53 -2.11 -24.53
CA PHE A 128 -1.56 -1.99 -23.48
C PHE A 128 -1.00 -2.29 -22.08
N LEU A 129 -0.19 -3.33 -21.93
CA LEU A 129 0.39 -3.72 -20.64
C LEU A 129 1.39 -2.69 -20.13
N GLU A 130 2.19 -2.08 -20.98
CA GLU A 130 3.09 -1.01 -20.58
C GLU A 130 2.32 0.22 -20.07
N CYS A 131 1.29 0.64 -20.81
CA CYS A 131 0.42 1.74 -20.37
C CYS A 131 -0.28 1.43 -19.05
N LEU A 132 -0.83 0.23 -18.91
CA LEU A 132 -1.49 -0.24 -17.69
C LEU A 132 -0.52 -0.24 -16.49
N GLY A 133 0.66 -0.80 -16.66
CA GLY A 133 1.70 -0.82 -15.63
C GLY A 133 2.12 0.59 -15.21
N MET A 134 2.27 1.51 -16.16
CA MET A 134 2.60 2.92 -15.86
C MET A 134 1.47 3.63 -15.11
N LEU A 135 0.20 3.39 -15.46
CA LEU A 135 -0.94 3.95 -14.72
C LEU A 135 -1.00 3.38 -13.30
N TRP A 136 -0.78 2.10 -13.12
CA TRP A 136 -0.74 1.49 -11.79
C TRP A 136 0.45 1.98 -10.97
N PHE A 137 1.59 2.22 -11.58
CA PHE A 137 2.74 2.84 -10.93
C PHE A 137 2.39 4.24 -10.43
N ALA A 138 1.82 5.08 -11.31
CA ALA A 138 1.38 6.41 -10.96
C ALA A 138 0.30 6.40 -9.86
N LEU A 139 -0.66 5.47 -9.92
CA LEU A 139 -1.68 5.27 -8.89
C LEU A 139 -1.06 4.92 -7.53
N GLY A 140 -0.06 4.04 -7.50
CA GLY A 140 0.66 3.69 -6.27
C GLY A 140 1.34 4.90 -5.63
N ILE A 141 2.06 5.69 -6.43
CA ILE A 141 2.68 6.93 -5.96
C ILE A 141 1.63 7.94 -5.48
N ALA A 142 0.58 8.15 -6.28
CA ALA A 142 -0.50 9.07 -5.95
C ALA A 142 -1.20 8.68 -4.65
N ALA A 143 -1.46 7.39 -4.42
CA ALA A 143 -2.07 6.90 -3.19
C ALA A 143 -1.22 7.20 -1.96
N VAL A 144 0.11 7.01 -2.04
CA VAL A 144 1.03 7.31 -0.93
C VAL A 144 1.09 8.81 -0.67
N ILE A 145 1.24 9.63 -1.71
CA ILE A 145 1.27 11.11 -1.59
C ILE A 145 -0.06 11.62 -1.02
N PHE A 146 -1.18 11.20 -1.61
CA PHE A 146 -2.51 11.61 -1.16
C PHE A 146 -2.72 11.30 0.32
N ARG A 147 -2.38 10.09 0.78
CA ARG A 147 -2.53 9.73 2.19
C ARG A 147 -1.62 10.56 3.09
N THR A 148 -0.40 10.82 2.67
CA THR A 148 0.54 11.67 3.42
C THR A 148 -0.02 13.07 3.60
N VAL A 149 -0.44 13.70 2.51
CA VAL A 149 -1.02 15.05 2.55
C VAL A 149 -2.32 15.08 3.35
N HIS A 150 -3.19 14.08 3.18
CA HIS A 150 -4.41 13.96 3.95
C HIS A 150 -4.13 13.88 5.47
N LEU A 151 -3.07 13.17 5.88
CA LEU A 151 -2.66 13.12 7.29
C LEU A 151 -2.22 14.49 7.82
N PHE A 152 -1.64 15.37 6.99
CA PHE A 152 -1.29 16.73 7.42
C PHE A 152 -2.51 17.53 7.87
N PHE A 153 -3.66 17.30 7.23
CA PHE A 153 -4.91 18.00 7.55
C PHE A 153 -5.71 17.39 8.69
N ILE A 154 -5.72 16.07 8.82
CA ILE A 154 -6.53 15.38 9.85
C ILE A 154 -5.78 15.09 11.14
N MET A 155 -4.46 15.19 11.12
CA MET A 155 -3.59 14.98 12.28
C MET A 155 -2.57 16.12 12.37
N ASP A 156 -1.33 15.90 11.91
CA ASP A 156 -0.27 16.89 11.84
C ASP A 156 0.79 16.50 10.78
N VAL A 157 1.60 17.47 10.37
CA VAL A 157 2.64 17.29 9.37
C VAL A 157 3.66 16.21 9.77
N LYS A 158 4.03 16.18 11.04
CA LYS A 158 4.99 15.19 11.55
C LYS A 158 4.44 13.77 11.41
N THR A 159 3.20 13.53 11.81
CA THR A 159 2.54 12.22 11.70
C THR A 159 2.47 11.76 10.23
N GLY A 160 2.15 12.65 9.31
CA GLY A 160 2.15 12.32 7.89
C GLY A 160 3.54 12.00 7.34
N CYS A 161 4.57 12.77 7.71
CA CYS A 161 5.95 12.49 7.32
C CYS A 161 6.47 11.18 7.93
N VAL A 162 6.11 10.88 9.17
CA VAL A 162 6.44 9.61 9.83
C VAL A 162 5.78 8.45 9.09
N TRP A 163 4.49 8.57 8.77
CA TRP A 163 3.78 7.54 8.02
C TRP A 163 4.37 7.33 6.61
N PHE A 164 4.72 8.40 5.90
CA PHE A 164 5.38 8.32 4.60
C PHE A 164 6.71 7.56 4.70
N THR A 165 7.55 7.93 5.67
CA THR A 165 8.83 7.25 5.91
C THR A 165 8.61 5.78 6.25
N LYS A 166 7.62 5.48 7.12
CA LYS A 166 7.25 4.14 7.49
C LYS A 166 6.90 3.30 6.26
N ILE A 167 5.93 3.73 5.46
CA ILE A 167 5.44 2.94 4.32
C ILE A 167 6.52 2.64 3.27
N LEU A 168 7.47 3.57 3.07
CA LEU A 168 8.58 3.36 2.15
C LEU A 168 9.67 2.44 2.70
N THR A 169 9.82 2.39 4.02
CA THR A 169 10.91 1.66 4.66
C THR A 169 10.47 0.35 5.34
N ASP A 170 9.16 0.10 5.47
CA ASP A 170 8.65 -1.13 6.07
C ASP A 170 9.20 -2.41 5.40
N PRO A 171 9.35 -2.49 4.05
CA PRO A 171 9.92 -3.69 3.42
C PRO A 171 11.33 -4.05 3.87
N PHE A 172 12.03 -3.14 4.53
CA PHE A 172 13.36 -3.38 5.11
C PHE A 172 13.34 -3.68 6.62
N HIS A 173 12.14 -3.76 7.21
CA HIS A 173 11.94 -3.94 8.64
C HIS A 173 10.93 -5.04 9.01
N ASP A 174 10.26 -5.62 8.03
CA ASP A 174 9.32 -6.75 8.19
C ASP A 174 10.03 -8.09 8.41
#